data_19c24f1af1c2f7519f62e1a3f1b759e9
#
_entry.id   19c24f1af1c2f7519f62e1a3f1b759e9
#
_cell.length_a   1.000
_cell.length_b   1.000
_cell.length_c   1.000
_cell.angle_alpha   90.00
_cell.angle_beta   90.00
_cell.angle_gamma   90.00
#
_symmetry.space_group_name_H-M   'P 1'
#
loop_
_entity.id
_entity.type
_entity.pdbx_description
1 polymer ?
#
loop_
_entity_poly.entity_id
_entity_poly.type
_entity_poly.pdbx_seq_one_letter_code
_entity_poly.pdbx_strand_id
1 'polypeptide(L)'
;MTAGTISKITRKIIMRIATIARLVMPMALSGLLAGSFTVHAAQAAKPDRPNIIFFLADDYGLDGVGCYGSDNFKTPNIDALARSGLRFENAYCTPLCGPTRCLLNTGRYGFRTGGLTNPTANQPSPTEEPAIARMLKQAGYATGHCGKWRQVGASPGDWGFEEYITDPTAGGWYWKTSYTKNGKDVQTDKEVYYPDVCHDFALDFIQRHRDEPFFFYYASHLVHGPIVRTPDSRAGVTETNTLYTDNVNYLDKQLGDLVAHIDKLGLREKTVIIFAADNGTARASRTLKGRALSGQKASMLDCGAHVPFITSWKGTAPEGKVLKDLVDFSDLFPTFAELAGAKMPQGFTFDGRSFAPRLRGQPGTPREWIFVQLGANWYARELNWKLNNRGELFDMTDAPFVEKLIAADTQDGGAVAARKRLQATLDQLNPAGGKTVPPDAVGTKAKKKRKSQ
;
A
#
# COMPACT_ATOMS: atom_id res chain seq x y z
N MET A 1 -3.46 -70.02 -11.84
CA MET A 1 -4.87 -70.42 -11.99
C MET A 1 -5.69 -69.12 -11.86
N THR A 2 -6.37 -68.56 -12.74
CA THR A 2 -6.58 -68.60 -14.21
C THR A 2 -7.49 -67.37 -14.46
N ALA A 3 -7.02 -66.54 -15.32
CA ALA A 3 -7.83 -65.44 -15.90
C ALA A 3 -8.96 -66.06 -16.72
N GLY A 4 -10.21 -65.89 -16.30
CA GLY A 4 -11.28 -66.53 -17.11
C GLY A 4 -12.71 -66.44 -16.57
N THR A 5 -13.15 -65.26 -16.03
CA THR A 5 -14.59 -65.17 -15.68
C THR A 5 -15.23 -63.80 -15.81
N ILE A 6 -14.61 -62.83 -16.51
CA ILE A 6 -15.18 -61.46 -16.67
C ILE A 6 -15.54 -61.14 -18.12
N SER A 7 -15.65 -62.14 -19.03
CA SER A 7 -15.96 -61.93 -20.46
C SER A 7 -17.37 -62.29 -20.92
N LYS A 8 -18.27 -62.71 -20.04
CA LYS A 8 -19.62 -63.18 -20.49
C LYS A 8 -20.80 -62.28 -20.06
N ILE A 9 -20.60 -61.30 -19.21
CA ILE A 9 -21.69 -60.43 -18.74
C ILE A 9 -21.80 -59.15 -19.57
N THR A 10 -20.71 -58.66 -20.13
CA THR A 10 -20.69 -57.40 -20.89
C THR A 10 -21.22 -57.52 -22.34
N ARG A 11 -21.32 -58.74 -22.89
CA ARG A 11 -21.86 -58.98 -24.25
C ARG A 11 -23.37 -59.13 -24.34
N LYS A 12 -24.11 -59.30 -23.25
CA LYS A 12 -25.56 -59.43 -23.23
C LYS A 12 -26.36 -58.14 -23.05
N ILE A 13 -25.72 -57.03 -22.75
CA ILE A 13 -26.39 -55.73 -22.56
C ILE A 13 -26.39 -54.88 -23.85
N ILE A 14 -25.46 -55.09 -24.77
CA ILE A 14 -25.35 -54.29 -26.01
C ILE A 14 -26.27 -54.77 -27.13
N MET A 15 -26.91 -55.98 -27.03
CA MET A 15 -27.70 -56.53 -28.05
C MET A 15 -29.25 -56.48 -27.86
N ARG A 16 -29.71 -55.62 -26.88
CA ARG A 16 -31.16 -55.42 -26.64
C ARG A 16 -31.66 -53.99 -26.85
N ILE A 17 -30.88 -53.10 -27.42
CA ILE A 17 -31.27 -51.69 -27.70
C ILE A 17 -31.42 -51.41 -29.22
N ALA A 18 -31.23 -52.38 -30.07
CA ALA A 18 -31.28 -52.21 -31.54
C ALA A 18 -32.54 -52.71 -32.24
N THR A 19 -33.65 -53.03 -31.53
CA THR A 19 -34.84 -53.67 -32.21
C THR A 19 -36.18 -53.00 -31.85
N ILE A 20 -36.25 -51.75 -31.44
CA ILE A 20 -37.55 -51.05 -31.34
C ILE A 20 -37.39 -49.64 -31.95
N ALA A 21 -37.29 -49.53 -33.25
CA ALA A 21 -37.49 -48.30 -34.00
C ALA A 21 -37.72 -48.57 -35.46
N ARG A 22 -38.75 -49.36 -35.79
CA ARG A 22 -39.36 -49.38 -37.13
C ARG A 22 -40.83 -49.72 -36.97
N LEU A 23 -41.69 -48.74 -36.91
CA LEU A 23 -43.02 -48.63 -37.53
C LEU A 23 -43.69 -47.35 -36.99
N VAL A 24 -44.07 -46.57 -37.94
CA VAL A 24 -45.14 -45.59 -38.04
C VAL A 24 -44.61 -44.17 -38.40
N MET A 25 -44.62 -43.97 -39.72
CA MET A 25 -44.87 -42.66 -40.32
C MET A 25 -46.36 -42.53 -40.60
N PRO A 26 -47.04 -41.41 -40.43
CA PRO A 26 -47.34 -40.65 -41.64
C PRO A 26 -47.11 -39.13 -41.54
N MET A 27 -46.91 -38.57 -42.70
CA MET A 27 -46.80 -37.18 -43.12
C MET A 27 -47.71 -36.19 -42.38
N ALA A 28 -47.12 -35.08 -41.99
CA ALA A 28 -47.78 -33.75 -42.07
C ALA A 28 -46.75 -32.69 -42.40
N LEU A 29 -47.03 -32.00 -43.44
CA LEU A 29 -46.29 -30.93 -44.09
C LEU A 29 -46.39 -29.60 -43.31
N SER A 30 -45.40 -28.74 -43.47
CA SER A 30 -45.43 -27.28 -43.28
C SER A 30 -44.96 -26.69 -41.95
N GLY A 31 -43.94 -25.88 -42.05
CA GLY A 31 -43.60 -24.85 -41.09
C GLY A 31 -42.11 -24.69 -40.82
N LEU A 32 -41.32 -24.28 -41.82
CA LEU A 32 -39.98 -23.71 -41.54
C LEU A 32 -40.13 -22.38 -40.77
N LEU A 33 -40.09 -22.43 -39.49
CA LEU A 33 -39.75 -21.29 -38.67
C LEU A 33 -38.24 -21.35 -38.36
N ALA A 34 -37.47 -20.63 -39.17
CA ALA A 34 -36.06 -20.37 -38.86
C ALA A 34 -36.01 -19.50 -37.59
N GLY A 35 -35.96 -20.14 -36.43
CA GLY A 35 -35.62 -19.51 -35.15
C GLY A 35 -34.16 -19.10 -35.23
N SER A 36 -33.89 -17.83 -35.52
CA SER A 36 -32.59 -17.22 -35.33
C SER A 36 -32.24 -17.28 -33.84
N PHE A 37 -31.50 -18.29 -33.44
CA PHE A 37 -30.80 -18.26 -32.13
C PHE A 37 -29.75 -17.17 -32.24
N THR A 38 -30.12 -15.96 -31.85
CA THR A 38 -29.15 -14.90 -31.49
C THR A 38 -28.39 -15.42 -30.28
N VAL A 39 -27.21 -15.99 -30.52
CA VAL A 39 -26.21 -16.19 -29.49
C VAL A 39 -25.86 -14.76 -29.02
N HIS A 40 -26.51 -14.32 -27.95
CA HIS A 40 -26.01 -13.17 -27.20
C HIS A 40 -24.66 -13.64 -26.68
N ALA A 41 -23.58 -13.19 -27.34
CA ALA A 41 -22.28 -13.23 -26.76
C ALA A 41 -22.43 -12.47 -25.42
N ALA A 42 -22.34 -13.19 -24.30
CA ALA A 42 -22.30 -12.57 -23.00
C ALA A 42 -21.14 -11.58 -23.06
N GLN A 43 -21.48 -10.29 -23.15
CA GLN A 43 -20.51 -9.21 -23.10
C GLN A 43 -19.80 -9.41 -21.76
N ALA A 44 -18.52 -9.81 -21.81
CA ALA A 44 -17.74 -10.03 -20.62
C ALA A 44 -17.96 -8.81 -19.71
N ALA A 45 -18.55 -9.02 -18.54
CA ALA A 45 -18.82 -7.94 -17.60
C ALA A 45 -17.54 -7.15 -17.47
N LYS A 46 -17.60 -5.84 -17.76
CA LYS A 46 -16.47 -4.94 -17.56
C LYS A 46 -15.95 -5.22 -16.15
N PRO A 47 -14.67 -5.54 -15.96
CA PRO A 47 -14.16 -5.85 -14.62
C PRO A 47 -14.59 -4.74 -13.69
N ASP A 48 -15.07 -5.13 -12.52
CA ASP A 48 -15.52 -4.19 -11.50
C ASP A 48 -14.33 -3.26 -11.19
N ARG A 49 -14.44 -1.99 -11.58
CA ARG A 49 -13.38 -0.99 -11.50
C ARG A 49 -13.66 -0.12 -10.26
N PRO A 50 -13.17 -0.53 -9.09
CA PRO A 50 -13.47 0.19 -7.87
C PRO A 50 -12.80 1.56 -7.85
N ASN A 51 -13.38 2.50 -7.13
CA ASN A 51 -12.67 3.66 -6.66
C ASN A 51 -11.52 3.21 -5.75
N ILE A 52 -10.42 3.94 -5.76
CA ILE A 52 -9.25 3.62 -4.95
C ILE A 52 -8.92 4.84 -4.10
N ILE A 53 -8.95 4.68 -2.78
CA ILE A 53 -8.49 5.69 -1.83
C ILE A 53 -7.28 5.12 -1.09
N PHE A 54 -6.15 5.81 -1.19
CA PHE A 54 -4.95 5.50 -0.45
C PHE A 54 -4.69 6.59 0.58
N PHE A 55 -4.97 6.28 1.84
CA PHE A 55 -4.76 7.16 2.99
C PHE A 55 -3.41 6.84 3.63
N LEU A 56 -2.45 7.74 3.53
CA LEU A 56 -1.09 7.59 4.02
C LEU A 56 -0.83 8.53 5.20
N ALA A 57 -0.66 7.96 6.39
CA ALA A 57 -0.20 8.69 7.58
C ALA A 57 1.31 8.96 7.51
N ASP A 58 1.78 9.99 8.20
CA ASP A 58 3.17 10.42 8.23
C ASP A 58 3.81 10.16 9.60
N ASP A 59 4.96 9.47 9.61
CA ASP A 59 5.70 9.11 10.83
C ASP A 59 4.88 8.26 11.82
N TYR A 60 4.14 7.26 11.34
CA TYR A 60 3.16 6.53 12.13
C TYR A 60 3.40 5.01 12.10
N GLY A 61 4.01 4.50 13.16
CA GLY A 61 4.35 3.07 13.29
C GLY A 61 3.20 2.21 13.83
N LEU A 62 3.47 0.91 13.95
CA LEU A 62 2.55 -0.08 14.53
C LEU A 62 2.07 0.30 15.94
N ASP A 63 2.95 0.94 16.73
CA ASP A 63 2.72 1.40 18.09
C ASP A 63 1.64 2.49 18.21
N GLY A 64 1.27 3.12 17.09
CA GLY A 64 0.20 4.11 17.03
C GLY A 64 -1.20 3.52 16.87
N VAL A 65 -1.37 2.25 16.47
CA VAL A 65 -2.63 1.69 15.98
C VAL A 65 -3.17 0.60 16.91
N GLY A 66 -4.42 0.78 17.37
CA GLY A 66 -5.08 -0.12 18.33
C GLY A 66 -5.13 -1.57 17.86
N CYS A 67 -5.58 -1.84 16.62
CA CYS A 67 -5.69 -3.20 16.09
C CYS A 67 -4.35 -3.91 15.86
N TYR A 68 -3.21 -3.21 15.92
CA TYR A 68 -1.88 -3.82 15.97
C TYR A 68 -1.39 -4.08 17.40
N GLY A 69 -2.10 -3.55 18.41
CA GLY A 69 -1.80 -3.76 19.82
C GLY A 69 -1.07 -2.58 20.46
N SER A 70 -1.37 -1.35 20.03
CA SER A 70 -0.88 -0.13 20.68
C SER A 70 -1.18 -0.14 22.19
N ASP A 71 -0.18 0.16 23.01
CA ASP A 71 -0.35 0.26 24.46
C ASP A 71 -0.89 1.64 24.89
N ASN A 72 -0.69 2.67 24.05
CA ASN A 72 -0.88 4.06 24.44
C ASN A 72 -2.00 4.78 23.68
N PHE A 73 -2.43 4.25 22.52
CA PHE A 73 -3.37 4.94 21.64
C PHE A 73 -4.58 4.07 21.33
N LYS A 74 -5.73 4.72 21.24
CA LYS A 74 -6.98 4.12 20.78
C LYS A 74 -7.33 4.73 19.43
N THR A 75 -7.58 3.88 18.44
CA THR A 75 -7.87 4.29 17.07
C THR A 75 -9.15 3.62 16.57
N PRO A 76 -10.33 3.97 17.15
CA PRO A 76 -11.56 3.25 16.91
C PRO A 76 -11.98 3.21 15.44
N ASN A 77 -11.68 4.24 14.65
CA ASN A 77 -12.03 4.32 13.23
C ASN A 77 -11.08 3.51 12.36
N ILE A 78 -9.76 3.58 12.61
CA ILE A 78 -8.76 2.72 11.95
C ILE A 78 -9.04 1.25 12.28
N ASP A 79 -9.37 0.95 13.54
CA ASP A 79 -9.71 -0.40 13.99
C ASP A 79 -11.03 -0.90 13.36
N ALA A 80 -12.00 -0.01 13.14
CA ALA A 80 -13.24 -0.33 12.43
C ALA A 80 -12.97 -0.64 10.95
N LEU A 81 -12.07 0.11 10.30
CA LEU A 81 -11.64 -0.19 8.93
C LEU A 81 -11.00 -1.58 8.84
N ALA A 82 -10.14 -1.94 9.82
CA ALA A 82 -9.52 -3.28 9.90
C ALA A 82 -10.56 -4.39 10.09
N ARG A 83 -11.57 -4.17 10.94
CA ARG A 83 -12.67 -5.13 11.13
C ARG A 83 -13.52 -5.33 9.87
N SER A 84 -13.68 -4.30 9.05
CA SER A 84 -14.44 -4.35 7.80
C SER A 84 -13.62 -4.82 6.59
N GLY A 85 -12.42 -5.37 6.79
CA GLY A 85 -11.54 -5.78 5.70
C GLY A 85 -10.35 -6.62 6.15
N LEU A 86 -9.19 -6.33 5.61
CA LEU A 86 -7.94 -7.08 5.81
C LEU A 86 -6.92 -6.23 6.55
N ARG A 87 -6.26 -6.82 7.54
CA ARG A 87 -5.09 -6.27 8.20
C ARG A 87 -3.86 -7.12 7.84
N PHE A 88 -2.85 -6.51 7.27
CA PHE A 88 -1.59 -7.20 6.96
C PHE A 88 -0.62 -7.06 8.14
N GLU A 89 -0.06 -8.18 8.60
CA GLU A 89 0.89 -8.18 9.71
C GLU A 89 2.30 -7.77 9.28
N ASN A 90 2.65 -7.97 8.01
CA ASN A 90 4.01 -7.81 7.51
C ASN A 90 4.05 -6.88 6.29
N ALA A 91 3.74 -5.61 6.48
CA ALA A 91 3.81 -4.60 5.42
C ALA A 91 5.01 -3.67 5.62
N TYR A 92 5.76 -3.47 4.55
CA TYR A 92 7.02 -2.74 4.55
C TYR A 92 7.05 -1.64 3.50
N CYS A 93 7.55 -0.50 3.92
CA CYS A 93 7.90 0.64 3.08
C CYS A 93 9.42 0.89 3.16
N THR A 94 9.87 2.12 3.00
CA THR A 94 11.24 2.51 3.34
C THR A 94 11.26 3.24 4.69
N PRO A 95 12.43 3.31 5.39
CA PRO A 95 12.46 3.95 6.72
C PRO A 95 12.30 5.48 6.71
N LEU A 96 11.98 6.10 5.55
CA LEU A 96 11.94 7.55 5.42
C LEU A 96 10.90 7.99 4.38
N CYS A 97 10.22 9.10 4.66
CA CYS A 97 9.06 9.57 3.89
C CYS A 97 9.34 9.76 2.39
N GLY A 98 10.43 10.41 2.00
CA GLY A 98 10.72 10.68 0.57
C GLY A 98 10.89 9.40 -0.24
N PRO A 99 11.79 8.49 0.14
CA PRO A 99 11.96 7.20 -0.52
C PRO A 99 10.66 6.39 -0.62
N THR A 100 9.86 6.32 0.46
CA THR A 100 8.56 5.62 0.44
C THR A 100 7.59 6.25 -0.57
N ARG A 101 7.49 7.57 -0.59
CA ARG A 101 6.57 8.27 -1.50
C ARG A 101 7.03 8.17 -2.96
N CYS A 102 8.35 8.12 -3.21
CA CYS A 102 8.89 7.81 -4.55
C CYS A 102 8.57 6.37 -4.95
N LEU A 103 8.80 5.40 -4.06
CA LEU A 103 8.49 3.99 -4.28
C LEU A 103 7.00 3.76 -4.60
N LEU A 104 6.09 4.37 -3.82
CA LEU A 104 4.65 4.35 -4.07
C LEU A 104 4.29 4.88 -5.46
N ASN A 105 4.80 6.06 -5.83
CA ASN A 105 4.41 6.72 -7.08
C ASN A 105 4.99 6.03 -8.32
N THR A 106 6.13 5.34 -8.21
CA THR A 106 6.83 4.71 -9.34
C THR A 106 6.69 3.19 -9.40
N GLY A 107 6.41 2.51 -8.29
CA GLY A 107 6.43 1.05 -8.18
C GLY A 107 7.84 0.45 -8.32
N ARG A 108 8.90 1.27 -8.12
CA ARG A 108 10.29 0.90 -8.39
C ARG A 108 11.20 1.28 -7.22
N TYR A 109 12.10 0.39 -6.85
CA TYR A 109 13.03 0.61 -5.74
C TYR A 109 13.94 1.83 -5.94
N GLY A 110 14.38 2.39 -4.81
CA GLY A 110 15.17 3.63 -4.77
C GLY A 110 16.45 3.57 -5.60
N PHE A 111 17.16 2.44 -5.63
CA PHE A 111 18.37 2.28 -6.46
C PHE A 111 18.09 2.38 -7.97
N ARG A 112 16.84 2.20 -8.42
CA ARG A 112 16.43 2.43 -9.82
C ARG A 112 16.09 3.88 -10.09
N THR A 113 15.39 4.53 -9.14
CA THR A 113 14.79 5.85 -9.34
C THR A 113 15.60 7.01 -8.78
N GLY A 114 16.46 6.76 -7.79
CA GLY A 114 17.17 7.80 -7.04
C GLY A 114 16.41 8.27 -5.77
N GLY A 115 15.23 7.75 -5.51
CA GLY A 115 14.45 8.03 -4.29
C GLY A 115 15.07 7.37 -3.06
N LEU A 116 16.22 7.87 -2.57
CA LEU A 116 17.05 7.19 -1.58
C LEU A 116 17.12 7.89 -0.21
N THR A 117 16.86 9.20 -0.16
CA THR A 117 17.00 10.03 1.06
C THR A 117 16.00 11.19 1.07
N ASN A 118 16.03 12.03 2.13
CA ASN A 118 15.32 13.30 2.23
C ASN A 118 16.31 14.48 2.45
N PRO A 119 16.35 15.51 1.60
CA PRO A 119 15.75 15.55 0.27
C PRO A 119 16.40 14.51 -0.61
N THR A 120 15.70 14.01 -1.58
CA THR A 120 16.28 13.07 -2.54
C THR A 120 17.27 13.86 -3.43
N ALA A 121 18.56 13.60 -3.28
CA ALA A 121 19.59 14.29 -4.05
C ALA A 121 19.42 14.04 -5.56
N ASN A 122 18.86 12.89 -5.93
CA ASN A 122 18.46 12.51 -7.27
C ASN A 122 16.97 12.18 -7.25
N GLN A 123 16.13 13.23 -7.17
CA GLN A 123 14.67 13.02 -7.18
C GLN A 123 14.25 12.32 -8.49
N PRO A 124 13.33 11.36 -8.43
CA PRO A 124 12.75 10.77 -9.63
C PRO A 124 12.17 11.86 -10.53
N SER A 125 12.40 11.77 -11.83
CA SER A 125 11.81 12.69 -12.80
C SER A 125 10.46 12.16 -13.27
N PRO A 126 9.39 12.96 -13.23
CA PRO A 126 8.07 12.54 -13.73
C PRO A 126 8.05 12.27 -15.23
N THR A 127 9.04 12.74 -15.98
CA THR A 127 9.18 12.47 -17.43
C THR A 127 9.97 11.18 -17.73
N GLU A 128 10.78 10.71 -16.79
CA GLU A 128 11.63 9.54 -16.95
C GLU A 128 11.11 8.30 -16.22
N GLU A 129 10.24 8.50 -15.24
CA GLU A 129 9.72 7.42 -14.40
C GLU A 129 8.23 7.15 -14.69
N PRO A 130 7.77 5.90 -14.48
CA PRO A 130 6.35 5.61 -14.48
C PRO A 130 5.68 6.34 -13.31
N ALA A 131 4.41 6.71 -13.50
CA ALA A 131 3.64 7.40 -12.47
C ALA A 131 2.29 6.72 -12.27
N ILE A 132 1.99 6.34 -11.02
CA ILE A 132 0.77 5.61 -10.68
C ILE A 132 -0.49 6.40 -11.05
N ALA A 133 -0.51 7.72 -10.78
CA ALA A 133 -1.66 8.56 -11.13
C ALA A 133 -1.82 8.70 -12.65
N ARG A 134 -0.72 8.85 -13.40
CA ARG A 134 -0.76 8.91 -14.86
C ARG A 134 -1.29 7.60 -15.47
N MET A 135 -0.87 6.45 -14.94
CA MET A 135 -1.35 5.14 -15.37
C MET A 135 -2.87 5.01 -15.12
N LEU A 136 -3.34 5.40 -13.94
CA LEU A 136 -4.76 5.34 -13.58
C LEU A 136 -5.59 6.34 -14.39
N LYS A 137 -5.09 7.56 -14.63
CA LYS A 137 -5.71 8.53 -15.52
C LYS A 137 -5.88 7.97 -16.94
N GLN A 138 -4.84 7.32 -17.49
CA GLN A 138 -4.92 6.67 -18.81
C GLN A 138 -5.93 5.53 -18.83
N ALA A 139 -6.21 4.91 -17.68
CA ALA A 139 -7.28 3.94 -17.54
C ALA A 139 -8.67 4.59 -17.32
N GLY A 140 -8.79 5.91 -17.35
CA GLY A 140 -10.04 6.65 -17.22
C GLY A 140 -10.51 6.84 -15.78
N TYR A 141 -9.56 6.95 -14.83
CA TYR A 141 -9.83 7.37 -13.47
C TYR A 141 -9.65 8.88 -13.34
N ALA A 142 -10.57 9.56 -12.67
CA ALA A 142 -10.30 10.88 -12.12
C ALA A 142 -9.22 10.76 -11.02
N THR A 143 -8.22 11.64 -11.01
CA THR A 143 -7.07 11.49 -10.11
C THR A 143 -6.92 12.70 -9.21
N GLY A 144 -6.99 12.48 -7.88
CA GLY A 144 -6.89 13.50 -6.86
C GLY A 144 -5.77 13.26 -5.85
N HIS A 145 -5.18 14.36 -5.34
CA HIS A 145 -4.18 14.31 -4.27
C HIS A 145 -4.40 15.41 -3.25
N CYS A 146 -4.19 15.11 -1.97
CA CYS A 146 -4.08 16.16 -0.95
C CYS A 146 -2.92 15.90 0.02
N GLY A 147 -2.30 16.98 0.47
CA GLY A 147 -1.35 16.97 1.58
C GLY A 147 0.12 16.94 1.17
N LYS A 148 0.91 16.10 1.84
CA LYS A 148 2.38 16.12 1.79
C LYS A 148 2.93 15.59 0.47
N TRP A 149 3.66 16.43 -0.26
CA TRP A 149 4.23 16.08 -1.57
C TRP A 149 5.71 16.39 -1.74
N ARG A 150 6.23 17.44 -1.10
CA ARG A 150 7.55 18.05 -1.36
C ARG A 150 8.75 17.10 -1.47
N GLN A 151 8.67 15.87 -0.93
CA GLN A 151 9.77 14.91 -1.00
C GLN A 151 9.83 14.15 -2.32
N VAL A 152 8.77 14.17 -3.13
CA VAL A 152 8.71 13.45 -4.41
C VAL A 152 9.40 14.24 -5.53
N GLY A 153 9.37 15.58 -5.42
CA GLY A 153 9.84 16.47 -6.47
C GLY A 153 8.81 16.69 -7.58
N ALA A 154 8.95 17.80 -8.29
CA ALA A 154 7.97 18.33 -9.22
C ALA A 154 6.57 18.51 -8.57
N SER A 155 5.56 18.95 -9.29
CA SER A 155 4.20 19.08 -8.74
C SER A 155 3.43 17.75 -8.83
N PRO A 156 2.38 17.54 -8.03
CA PRO A 156 1.48 16.40 -8.23
C PRO A 156 0.91 16.34 -9.66
N GLY A 157 0.64 17.49 -10.28
CA GLY A 157 0.16 17.58 -11.67
C GLY A 157 1.14 16.98 -12.68
N ASP A 158 2.44 17.21 -12.51
CA ASP A 158 3.48 16.62 -13.37
C ASP A 158 3.51 15.07 -13.27
N TRP A 159 3.09 14.53 -12.14
CA TRP A 159 2.96 13.09 -11.89
C TRP A 159 1.61 12.50 -12.33
N GLY A 160 0.68 13.33 -12.83
CA GLY A 160 -0.58 12.88 -13.42
C GLY A 160 -1.82 13.03 -12.54
N PHE A 161 -1.73 13.73 -11.39
CA PHE A 161 -2.91 14.13 -10.64
C PHE A 161 -3.59 15.33 -11.30
N GLU A 162 -4.88 15.20 -11.56
CA GLU A 162 -5.66 16.25 -12.24
C GLU A 162 -6.07 17.35 -11.30
N GLU A 163 -6.39 16.96 -10.07
CA GLU A 163 -6.74 17.89 -9.02
C GLU A 163 -5.88 17.64 -7.79
N TYR A 164 -5.32 18.70 -7.23
CA TYR A 164 -4.50 18.53 -6.04
C TYR A 164 -4.43 19.76 -5.15
N ILE A 165 -4.20 19.51 -3.88
CA ILE A 165 -3.83 20.51 -2.89
C ILE A 165 -2.57 20.05 -2.18
N THR A 166 -1.58 20.91 -2.06
CA THR A 166 -0.32 20.61 -1.38
C THR A 166 0.20 21.82 -0.63
N ASP A 167 1.08 21.59 0.33
CA ASP A 167 1.74 22.66 1.03
C ASP A 167 2.75 23.35 0.11
N PRO A 168 2.93 24.66 0.25
CA PRO A 168 4.01 25.37 -0.44
C PRO A 168 5.37 24.86 0.04
N THR A 169 6.41 25.09 -0.74
CA THR A 169 7.77 24.62 -0.44
C THR A 169 8.34 25.16 0.86
N ALA A 170 7.80 26.27 1.38
CA ALA A 170 8.21 26.89 2.63
C ALA A 170 7.01 27.10 3.56
N GLY A 171 7.24 27.10 4.87
CA GLY A 171 6.23 27.39 5.89
C GLY A 171 5.87 26.21 6.78
N GLY A 172 5.00 26.45 7.73
CA GLY A 172 4.49 25.45 8.68
C GLY A 172 3.66 24.38 7.99
N TRP A 173 3.54 23.20 8.61
CA TRP A 173 2.83 22.07 8.04
C TRP A 173 1.38 21.95 8.52
N TYR A 174 1.02 22.64 9.57
CA TYR A 174 -0.28 22.52 10.22
C TYR A 174 -1.08 23.80 10.15
N TRP A 175 -0.70 24.79 10.95
CA TRP A 175 -1.36 26.09 10.95
C TRP A 175 -0.67 27.03 9.96
N LYS A 176 -1.40 27.54 8.97
CA LYS A 176 -0.81 28.36 7.91
C LYS A 176 -1.84 29.28 7.24
N THR A 177 -1.33 30.28 6.52
CA THR A 177 -2.12 31.25 5.76
C THR A 177 -2.03 31.05 4.25
N SER A 178 -1.32 30.02 3.81
CA SER A 178 -1.19 29.74 2.36
C SER A 178 -1.00 28.26 2.07
N TYR A 179 -1.45 27.84 0.90
CA TYR A 179 -1.25 26.52 0.33
C TYR A 179 -1.33 26.58 -1.20
N THR A 180 -0.94 25.51 -1.90
CA THR A 180 -1.03 25.43 -3.36
C THR A 180 -2.19 24.54 -3.75
N LYS A 181 -3.09 25.03 -4.63
CA LYS A 181 -4.20 24.26 -5.23
C LYS A 181 -4.05 24.27 -6.75
N ASN A 182 -3.90 23.09 -7.35
CA ASN A 182 -3.76 22.93 -8.81
C ASN A 182 -2.71 23.89 -9.42
N GLY A 183 -1.54 23.97 -8.78
CA GLY A 183 -0.42 24.81 -9.20
C GLY A 183 -0.57 26.32 -8.92
N LYS A 184 -1.64 26.74 -8.27
CA LYS A 184 -1.87 28.14 -7.88
C LYS A 184 -1.77 28.31 -6.38
N ASP A 185 -1.06 29.31 -5.94
CA ASP A 185 -1.00 29.67 -4.53
C ASP A 185 -2.31 30.29 -4.08
N VAL A 186 -2.83 29.78 -2.97
CA VAL A 186 -4.02 30.27 -2.28
C VAL A 186 -3.60 30.91 -0.99
N GLN A 187 -4.01 32.16 -0.76
CA GLN A 187 -3.84 32.90 0.50
C GLN A 187 -5.16 32.87 1.26
N THR A 188 -5.08 32.75 2.57
CA THR A 188 -6.24 32.83 3.48
C THR A 188 -6.14 34.07 4.35
N ASP A 189 -7.28 34.70 4.65
CA ASP A 189 -7.33 35.92 5.48
C ASP A 189 -6.87 35.68 6.93
N LYS A 190 -6.96 34.44 7.39
CA LYS A 190 -6.54 34.00 8.72
C LYS A 190 -5.84 32.66 8.65
N GLU A 191 -5.12 32.30 9.69
CA GLU A 191 -4.50 31.01 9.85
C GLU A 191 -5.55 29.88 9.83
N VAL A 192 -5.33 28.87 9.02
CA VAL A 192 -6.16 27.68 8.91
C VAL A 192 -5.39 26.44 9.33
N TYR A 193 -6.10 25.44 9.84
CA TYR A 193 -5.51 24.12 10.07
C TYR A 193 -5.46 23.35 8.76
N TYR A 194 -4.28 23.22 8.20
CA TYR A 194 -4.10 22.69 6.83
C TYR A 194 -4.58 21.24 6.64
N PRO A 195 -4.46 20.33 7.64
CA PRO A 195 -5.09 19.00 7.51
C PRO A 195 -6.60 19.05 7.28
N ASP A 196 -7.33 20.04 7.82
CA ASP A 196 -8.77 20.20 7.53
C ASP A 196 -9.00 20.69 6.11
N VAL A 197 -8.18 21.62 5.63
CA VAL A 197 -8.26 22.07 4.22
C VAL A 197 -8.03 20.90 3.26
N CYS A 198 -7.10 20.00 3.58
CA CYS A 198 -6.86 18.77 2.82
C CYS A 198 -8.05 17.81 2.91
N HIS A 199 -8.64 17.69 4.10
CA HIS A 199 -9.77 16.81 4.34
C HIS A 199 -11.01 17.27 3.57
N ASP A 200 -11.36 18.55 3.67
CA ASP A 200 -12.49 19.15 2.95
C ASP A 200 -12.32 19.00 1.43
N PHE A 201 -11.09 19.20 0.93
CA PHE A 201 -10.78 18.99 -0.48
C PHE A 201 -11.00 17.53 -0.90
N ALA A 202 -10.62 16.56 -0.06
CA ALA A 202 -10.82 15.14 -0.33
C ALA A 202 -12.30 14.78 -0.40
N LEU A 203 -13.11 15.28 0.55
CA LEU A 203 -14.56 15.05 0.58
C LEU A 203 -15.25 15.68 -0.63
N ASP A 204 -14.88 16.91 -1.00
CA ASP A 204 -15.40 17.60 -2.17
C ASP A 204 -15.05 16.87 -3.48
N PHE A 205 -13.78 16.43 -3.64
CA PHE A 205 -13.35 15.64 -4.79
C PHE A 205 -14.19 14.35 -4.93
N ILE A 206 -14.33 13.58 -3.86
CA ILE A 206 -15.11 12.33 -3.85
C ILE A 206 -16.58 12.60 -4.22
N GLN A 207 -17.17 13.67 -3.68
CA GLN A 207 -18.55 14.06 -3.97
C GLN A 207 -18.74 14.41 -5.45
N ARG A 208 -17.81 15.13 -6.07
CA ARG A 208 -17.89 15.56 -7.49
C ARG A 208 -17.67 14.39 -8.46
N HIS A 209 -16.80 13.45 -8.10
CA HIS A 209 -16.43 12.29 -8.93
C HIS A 209 -17.19 11.00 -8.56
N ARG A 210 -18.30 11.09 -7.79
CA ARG A 210 -19.04 9.91 -7.28
C ARG A 210 -19.61 9.00 -8.38
N ASP A 211 -19.81 9.52 -9.59
CA ASP A 211 -20.44 8.81 -10.70
C ASP A 211 -19.42 8.23 -11.71
N GLU A 212 -18.12 8.38 -11.47
CA GLU A 212 -17.03 7.85 -12.27
C GLU A 212 -15.95 7.21 -11.40
N PRO A 213 -15.11 6.29 -11.93
CA PRO A 213 -14.00 5.73 -11.18
C PRO A 213 -12.98 6.82 -10.82
N PHE A 214 -12.51 6.82 -9.57
CA PHE A 214 -11.50 7.76 -9.12
C PHE A 214 -10.40 7.10 -8.31
N PHE A 215 -9.22 7.69 -8.35
CA PHE A 215 -8.09 7.44 -7.47
C PHE A 215 -7.81 8.68 -6.65
N PHE A 216 -7.84 8.54 -5.33
CA PHE A 216 -7.50 9.63 -4.43
C PHE A 216 -6.33 9.24 -3.51
N TYR A 217 -5.21 9.98 -3.61
CA TYR A 217 -4.08 9.84 -2.72
C TYR A 217 -4.16 10.89 -1.60
N TYR A 218 -4.61 10.46 -0.43
CA TYR A 218 -4.67 11.26 0.79
C TYR A 218 -3.34 11.15 1.54
N ALA A 219 -2.44 12.11 1.36
CA ALA A 219 -1.12 12.14 2.00
C ALA A 219 -1.16 13.03 3.25
N SER A 220 -1.68 12.47 4.35
CA SER A 220 -1.79 13.21 5.62
C SER A 220 -0.42 13.71 6.11
N HIS A 221 -0.40 14.87 6.80
CA HIS A 221 0.76 15.36 7.55
C HIS A 221 0.79 14.79 8.97
N LEU A 222 -0.34 14.27 9.46
CA LEU A 222 -0.45 13.68 10.78
C LEU A 222 0.24 12.31 10.79
N VAL A 223 1.09 12.03 11.75
CA VAL A 223 1.38 12.77 13.00
C VAL A 223 2.83 13.33 13.00
N HIS A 224 3.33 13.79 11.87
CA HIS A 224 4.71 14.30 11.73
C HIS A 224 4.95 15.55 12.61
N GLY A 225 6.16 15.71 13.12
CA GLY A 225 6.55 16.94 13.82
C GLY A 225 6.65 18.19 12.93
N PRO A 226 6.48 19.39 13.45
CA PRO A 226 6.34 19.71 14.86
C PRO A 226 5.00 19.25 15.43
N ILE A 227 5.01 18.74 16.67
CA ILE A 227 3.78 18.34 17.34
C ILE A 227 3.09 19.60 17.88
N VAL A 228 1.98 19.93 17.28
CA VAL A 228 1.20 21.13 17.60
C VAL A 228 -0.24 20.77 17.96
N ARG A 229 -0.98 21.72 18.53
CA ARG A 229 -2.42 21.55 18.78
C ARG A 229 -3.18 21.29 17.49
N THR A 230 -4.21 20.44 17.59
CA THR A 230 -5.25 20.26 16.58
C THR A 230 -6.44 21.20 16.90
N PRO A 231 -7.42 21.36 16.01
CA PRO A 231 -8.66 22.07 16.34
C PRO A 231 -9.42 21.51 17.56
N ASP A 232 -9.29 20.20 17.81
CA ASP A 232 -9.95 19.50 18.93
C ASP A 232 -9.11 19.53 20.22
N SER A 233 -7.88 20.01 20.18
CA SER A 233 -7.02 20.10 21.37
C SER A 233 -7.58 21.08 22.39
N ARG A 234 -7.59 20.69 23.66
CA ARG A 234 -7.99 21.57 24.75
C ARG A 234 -7.13 22.83 24.79
N ALA A 235 -7.75 23.98 25.01
CA ALA A 235 -7.06 25.26 25.12
C ALA A 235 -5.96 25.21 26.20
N GLY A 236 -4.79 25.81 25.93
CA GLY A 236 -3.67 25.92 26.85
C GLY A 236 -2.81 24.67 27.01
N VAL A 237 -3.11 23.56 26.30
CA VAL A 237 -2.25 22.36 26.31
C VAL A 237 -0.95 22.66 25.56
N THR A 238 0.18 22.40 26.22
CA THR A 238 1.54 22.56 25.67
C THR A 238 2.41 21.29 25.84
N GLU A 239 1.90 20.30 26.61
CA GLU A 239 2.62 19.07 26.88
C GLU A 239 2.66 18.19 25.62
N THR A 240 3.86 17.86 25.15
CA THR A 240 4.11 17.21 23.84
C THR A 240 3.43 15.86 23.71
N ASN A 241 3.38 15.04 24.77
CA ASN A 241 2.74 13.71 24.67
C ASN A 241 1.22 13.82 24.57
N THR A 242 0.62 14.78 25.28
CA THR A 242 -0.82 15.08 25.14
C THR A 242 -1.13 15.57 23.74
N LEU A 243 -0.36 16.53 23.23
CA LEU A 243 -0.53 17.03 21.86
C LEU A 243 -0.33 15.92 20.81
N TYR A 244 0.61 14.99 21.05
CA TYR A 244 0.79 13.85 20.14
C TYR A 244 -0.44 12.94 20.15
N THR A 245 -1.00 12.67 21.32
CA THR A 245 -2.24 11.91 21.46
C THR A 245 -3.41 12.61 20.73
N ASP A 246 -3.51 13.94 20.87
CA ASP A 246 -4.50 14.72 20.13
C ASP A 246 -4.32 14.57 18.60
N ASN A 247 -3.08 14.59 18.12
CA ASN A 247 -2.77 14.40 16.69
C ASN A 247 -3.13 12.98 16.21
N VAL A 248 -2.90 11.94 17.01
CA VAL A 248 -3.32 10.55 16.72
C VAL A 248 -4.84 10.47 16.66
N ASN A 249 -5.54 11.02 17.65
CA ASN A 249 -7.00 11.03 17.67
C ASN A 249 -7.58 11.78 16.47
N TYR A 250 -6.94 12.88 16.06
CA TYR A 250 -7.38 13.68 14.93
C TYR A 250 -7.18 12.95 13.58
N LEU A 251 -6.07 12.24 13.43
CA LEU A 251 -5.83 11.35 12.29
C LEU A 251 -6.91 10.27 12.18
N ASP A 252 -7.21 9.60 13.29
CA ASP A 252 -8.25 8.58 13.37
C ASP A 252 -9.64 9.14 13.05
N LYS A 253 -9.97 10.33 13.57
CA LYS A 253 -11.20 11.06 13.27
C LYS A 253 -11.33 11.35 11.78
N GLN A 254 -10.31 11.94 11.15
CA GLN A 254 -10.34 12.27 9.71
C GLN A 254 -10.55 11.02 8.84
N LEU A 255 -9.94 9.89 9.19
CA LEU A 255 -10.22 8.63 8.49
C LEU A 255 -11.67 8.18 8.70
N GLY A 256 -12.20 8.29 9.93
CA GLY A 256 -13.60 7.97 10.23
C GLY A 256 -14.57 8.83 9.44
N ASP A 257 -14.35 10.13 9.39
CA ASP A 257 -15.18 11.09 8.66
C ASP A 257 -15.14 10.81 7.13
N LEU A 258 -13.97 10.47 6.58
CA LEU A 258 -13.82 10.05 5.19
C LEU A 258 -14.65 8.79 4.88
N VAL A 259 -14.55 7.76 5.73
CA VAL A 259 -15.32 6.51 5.56
C VAL A 259 -16.81 6.77 5.65
N ALA A 260 -17.26 7.56 6.64
CA ALA A 260 -18.66 7.94 6.81
C ALA A 260 -19.21 8.73 5.61
N HIS A 261 -18.38 9.60 5.01
CA HIS A 261 -18.76 10.32 3.80
C HIS A 261 -18.97 9.39 2.60
N ILE A 262 -18.09 8.40 2.42
CA ILE A 262 -18.21 7.37 1.38
C ILE A 262 -19.45 6.50 1.60
N ASP A 263 -19.76 6.12 2.85
CA ASP A 263 -20.97 5.40 3.20
C ASP A 263 -22.24 6.23 2.89
N LYS A 264 -22.24 7.51 3.23
CA LYS A 264 -23.36 8.44 2.95
C LYS A 264 -23.64 8.58 1.46
N LEU A 265 -22.58 8.52 0.62
CA LEU A 265 -22.71 8.57 -0.84
C LEU A 265 -23.12 7.23 -1.48
N GLY A 266 -23.23 6.14 -0.70
CA GLY A 266 -23.50 4.80 -1.23
C GLY A 266 -22.36 4.20 -2.05
N LEU A 267 -21.13 4.67 -1.82
CA LEU A 267 -19.96 4.26 -2.60
C LEU A 267 -19.13 3.16 -1.93
N ARG A 268 -19.48 2.74 -0.72
CA ARG A 268 -18.64 1.87 0.11
C ARG A 268 -18.29 0.53 -0.53
N GLU A 269 -19.26 -0.08 -1.24
CA GLU A 269 -19.08 -1.36 -1.95
C GLU A 269 -18.28 -1.21 -3.26
N LYS A 270 -18.23 0.01 -3.78
CA LYS A 270 -17.48 0.35 -5.00
C LYS A 270 -16.10 0.96 -4.72
N THR A 271 -15.67 1.01 -3.45
CA THR A 271 -14.45 1.73 -3.06
C THR A 271 -13.53 0.84 -2.25
N VAL A 272 -12.31 0.67 -2.74
CA VAL A 272 -11.19 0.13 -1.97
C VAL A 272 -10.56 1.27 -1.17
N ILE A 273 -10.55 1.13 0.15
CA ILE A 273 -9.87 2.06 1.05
C ILE A 273 -8.66 1.36 1.63
N ILE A 274 -7.49 1.98 1.50
CA ILE A 274 -6.22 1.50 2.05
C ILE A 274 -5.72 2.55 3.03
N PHE A 275 -5.47 2.14 4.26
CA PHE A 275 -4.78 2.92 5.27
C PHE A 275 -3.38 2.35 5.50
N ALA A 276 -2.36 3.19 5.43
CA ALA A 276 -0.98 2.82 5.71
C ALA A 276 -0.19 4.00 6.27
N ALA A 277 1.08 3.78 6.63
CA ALA A 277 2.01 4.83 7.01
C ALA A 277 3.26 4.83 6.14
N ASP A 278 3.92 5.98 6.02
CA ASP A 278 5.07 6.15 5.12
C ASP A 278 6.42 5.72 5.72
N ASN A 279 6.52 5.58 7.01
CA ASN A 279 7.63 5.02 7.78
C ASN A 279 7.23 4.83 9.25
N GLY A 280 8.10 4.20 10.01
CA GLY A 280 7.88 4.04 11.46
C GLY A 280 7.85 5.36 12.22
N THR A 281 7.36 5.30 13.45
CA THR A 281 7.22 6.44 14.35
C THR A 281 8.57 7.15 14.58
N ALA A 282 8.57 8.48 14.61
CA ALA A 282 9.77 9.29 14.84
C ALA A 282 10.13 9.47 16.34
N ARG A 283 9.41 8.83 17.26
CA ARG A 283 9.56 8.95 18.71
C ARG A 283 10.44 7.83 19.28
N ALA A 284 11.19 8.17 20.34
CA ALA A 284 11.90 7.19 21.16
C ALA A 284 10.98 6.55 22.21
N SER A 285 11.44 5.45 22.84
CA SER A 285 10.78 4.80 23.98
C SER A 285 9.34 4.37 23.70
N ARG A 286 9.16 3.56 22.65
CA ARG A 286 7.86 3.05 22.21
C ARG A 286 7.66 1.60 22.64
N THR A 287 6.42 1.27 22.96
CA THR A 287 6.02 -0.09 23.29
C THR A 287 4.84 -0.54 22.42
N LEU A 288 4.74 -1.84 22.22
CA LEU A 288 3.66 -2.53 21.56
C LEU A 288 3.40 -3.83 22.31
N LYS A 289 2.17 -4.08 22.73
CA LYS A 289 1.81 -5.27 23.51
C LYS A 289 2.69 -5.46 24.77
N GLY A 290 2.98 -4.36 25.46
CA GLY A 290 3.80 -4.33 26.69
C GLY A 290 5.31 -4.51 26.47
N ARG A 291 5.78 -4.55 25.21
CA ARG A 291 7.20 -4.77 24.88
C ARG A 291 7.82 -3.59 24.16
N ALA A 292 9.08 -3.29 24.43
CA ALA A 292 9.82 -2.26 23.73
C ALA A 292 10.05 -2.63 22.26
N LEU A 293 9.89 -1.66 21.36
CA LEU A 293 10.11 -1.84 19.92
C LEU A 293 11.55 -1.54 19.52
N SER A 294 12.03 -2.28 18.51
CA SER A 294 13.36 -2.12 17.92
C SER A 294 13.29 -1.22 16.68
N GLY A 295 14.07 -0.13 16.69
CA GLY A 295 14.11 0.80 15.56
C GLY A 295 13.02 1.87 15.59
N GLN A 296 13.14 2.80 14.67
CA GLN A 296 12.24 3.95 14.48
C GLN A 296 12.47 4.54 13.10
N LYS A 297 11.76 5.62 12.74
CA LYS A 297 12.03 6.41 11.53
C LYS A 297 13.53 6.57 11.27
N ALA A 298 13.95 6.42 10.03
CA ALA A 298 15.35 6.49 9.56
C ALA A 298 16.27 5.37 10.12
N SER A 299 15.70 4.33 10.74
CA SER A 299 16.44 3.15 11.18
C SER A 299 16.30 2.00 10.18
N MET A 300 17.38 1.24 9.97
CA MET A 300 17.36 -0.02 9.19
C MET A 300 16.90 -1.24 10.04
N LEU A 301 16.51 -1.01 11.30
CA LEU A 301 15.81 -1.99 12.11
C LEU A 301 14.34 -2.09 11.71
N ASP A 302 13.67 -3.15 12.12
CA ASP A 302 12.34 -3.53 11.65
C ASP A 302 11.32 -2.37 11.67
N CYS A 303 11.13 -1.74 12.84
CA CYS A 303 10.17 -0.65 12.99
C CYS A 303 10.51 0.65 12.25
N GLY A 304 11.63 0.70 11.53
CA GLY A 304 11.90 1.82 10.63
C GLY A 304 11.02 1.77 9.38
N ALA A 305 10.78 0.58 8.86
CA ALA A 305 10.06 0.33 7.61
C ALA A 305 8.78 -0.52 7.77
N HIS A 306 8.61 -1.21 8.89
CA HIS A 306 7.44 -2.01 9.20
C HIS A 306 6.30 -1.11 9.68
N VAL A 307 5.23 -1.03 8.88
CA VAL A 307 4.15 -0.06 9.06
C VAL A 307 2.78 -0.73 9.11
N PRO A 308 1.76 -0.07 9.73
CA PRO A 308 0.40 -0.54 9.62
C PRO A 308 -0.06 -0.50 8.16
N PHE A 309 -0.79 -1.53 7.75
CA PHE A 309 -1.37 -1.67 6.42
C PHE A 309 -2.73 -2.36 6.50
N ILE A 310 -3.77 -1.61 6.26
CA ILE A 310 -5.16 -2.06 6.38
C ILE A 310 -5.85 -1.76 5.07
N THR A 311 -6.64 -2.73 4.57
CA THR A 311 -7.43 -2.55 3.36
C THR A 311 -8.87 -2.92 3.62
N SER A 312 -9.81 -2.19 3.06
CA SER A 312 -11.22 -2.53 3.17
C SER A 312 -11.95 -2.28 1.84
N TRP A 313 -12.68 -3.29 1.41
CA TRP A 313 -13.57 -3.25 0.25
C TRP A 313 -14.87 -3.96 0.64
N LYS A 314 -15.83 -3.20 1.14
CA LYS A 314 -17.06 -3.74 1.70
C LYS A 314 -17.80 -4.64 0.71
N GLY A 315 -18.24 -5.80 1.16
CA GLY A 315 -18.94 -6.78 0.32
C GLY A 315 -18.04 -7.59 -0.64
N THR A 316 -16.76 -7.22 -0.77
CA THR A 316 -15.80 -7.92 -1.65
C THR A 316 -14.63 -8.51 -0.87
N ALA A 317 -13.94 -7.72 -0.07
CA ALA A 317 -12.83 -8.21 0.74
C ALA A 317 -13.36 -9.02 1.94
N PRO A 318 -12.68 -10.13 2.31
CA PRO A 318 -13.02 -10.84 3.55
C PRO A 318 -12.90 -9.92 4.76
N GLU A 319 -13.94 -9.88 5.59
CA GLU A 319 -13.97 -9.01 6.76
C GLU A 319 -13.20 -9.60 7.95
N GLY A 320 -12.51 -8.74 8.70
CA GLY A 320 -11.81 -9.07 9.94
C GLY A 320 -10.64 -10.05 9.79
N LYS A 321 -10.16 -10.28 8.56
CA LYS A 321 -9.05 -11.20 8.31
C LYS A 321 -7.70 -10.55 8.60
N VAL A 322 -6.83 -11.33 9.22
CA VAL A 322 -5.43 -10.98 9.43
C VAL A 322 -4.58 -11.82 8.48
N LEU A 323 -3.80 -11.15 7.63
CA LEU A 323 -2.92 -11.79 6.67
C LEU A 323 -1.47 -11.67 7.14
N LYS A 324 -0.74 -12.78 7.06
CA LYS A 324 0.70 -12.83 7.37
C LYS A 324 1.58 -12.66 6.13
N ASP A 325 0.96 -12.42 4.99
CA ASP A 325 1.66 -12.19 3.73
C ASP A 325 2.61 -10.99 3.87
N LEU A 326 3.78 -11.09 3.25
CA LEU A 326 4.65 -9.94 3.06
C LEU A 326 4.02 -8.99 2.03
N VAL A 327 4.01 -7.71 2.34
CA VAL A 327 3.63 -6.62 1.44
C VAL A 327 4.76 -5.61 1.38
N ASP A 328 5.14 -5.21 0.19
CA ASP A 328 6.11 -4.16 -0.10
C ASP A 328 5.39 -2.99 -0.80
N PHE A 329 5.73 -1.76 -0.48
CA PHE A 329 5.06 -0.61 -1.10
C PHE A 329 5.21 -0.55 -2.63
N SER A 330 6.20 -1.24 -3.20
CA SER A 330 6.26 -1.46 -4.65
C SER A 330 5.05 -2.21 -5.20
N ASP A 331 4.37 -3.01 -4.37
CA ASP A 331 3.20 -3.82 -4.74
C ASP A 331 1.96 -2.98 -5.05
N LEU A 332 1.90 -1.74 -4.54
CA LEU A 332 0.76 -0.84 -4.75
C LEU A 332 0.55 -0.52 -6.23
N PHE A 333 1.63 -0.28 -6.97
CA PHE A 333 1.54 0.07 -8.38
C PHE A 333 0.88 -1.04 -9.24
N PRO A 334 1.36 -2.30 -9.26
CA PRO A 334 0.71 -3.37 -9.99
C PRO A 334 -0.66 -3.75 -9.40
N THR A 335 -0.89 -3.57 -8.09
CA THR A 335 -2.20 -3.81 -7.47
C THR A 335 -3.24 -2.82 -8.00
N PHE A 336 -2.91 -1.53 -8.06
CA PHE A 336 -3.83 -0.53 -8.58
C PHE A 336 -4.03 -0.68 -10.10
N ALA A 337 -2.98 -1.09 -10.83
CA ALA A 337 -3.12 -1.43 -12.24
C ALA A 337 -4.14 -2.57 -12.45
N GLU A 338 -4.04 -3.65 -11.67
CA GLU A 338 -4.95 -4.79 -11.74
C GLU A 338 -6.38 -4.43 -11.32
N LEU A 339 -6.56 -3.66 -10.23
CA LEU A 339 -7.88 -3.20 -9.79
C LEU A 339 -8.56 -2.33 -10.84
N ALA A 340 -7.80 -1.46 -11.48
CA ALA A 340 -8.31 -0.54 -12.50
C ALA A 340 -8.46 -1.18 -13.90
N GLY A 341 -7.93 -2.38 -14.12
CA GLY A 341 -7.78 -2.94 -15.47
C GLY A 341 -6.85 -2.09 -16.34
N ALA A 342 -5.89 -1.40 -15.71
CA ALA A 342 -4.93 -0.54 -16.39
C ALA A 342 -3.77 -1.34 -17.00
N LYS A 343 -3.25 -0.86 -18.12
CA LYS A 343 -2.03 -1.43 -18.70
C LYS A 343 -0.81 -0.91 -17.96
N MET A 344 0.07 -1.81 -17.56
CA MET A 344 1.35 -1.43 -16.99
C MET A 344 2.20 -0.66 -18.01
N PRO A 345 2.83 0.46 -17.63
CA PRO A 345 3.74 1.20 -18.52
C PRO A 345 4.88 0.31 -19.02
N GLN A 346 5.21 0.43 -20.31
CA GLN A 346 6.26 -0.38 -20.93
C GLN A 346 7.64 0.27 -20.77
N GLY A 347 8.70 -0.54 -20.87
CA GLY A 347 10.09 -0.07 -20.79
C GLY A 347 10.64 0.09 -19.37
N PHE A 348 9.92 -0.33 -18.35
CA PHE A 348 10.32 -0.23 -16.95
C PHE A 348 10.38 -1.59 -16.27
N THR A 349 11.34 -1.75 -15.36
CA THR A 349 11.35 -2.87 -14.41
C THR A 349 10.58 -2.44 -13.16
N PHE A 350 9.42 -3.07 -12.91
CA PHE A 350 8.65 -2.91 -11.69
C PHE A 350 9.09 -3.96 -10.66
N ASP A 351 9.16 -3.57 -9.39
CA ASP A 351 9.64 -4.43 -8.31
C ASP A 351 8.49 -5.05 -7.50
N GLY A 352 7.25 -4.61 -7.76
CA GLY A 352 6.06 -5.02 -7.03
C GLY A 352 5.36 -6.26 -7.61
N ARG A 353 4.56 -6.90 -6.75
CA ARG A 353 3.60 -7.95 -7.09
C ARG A 353 2.21 -7.55 -6.65
N SER A 354 1.21 -7.77 -7.48
CA SER A 354 -0.17 -7.42 -7.12
C SER A 354 -0.70 -8.31 -6.00
N PHE A 355 -1.31 -7.69 -4.99
CA PHE A 355 -2.11 -8.35 -3.96
C PHE A 355 -3.63 -8.17 -4.18
N ALA A 356 -4.06 -7.66 -5.34
CA ALA A 356 -5.47 -7.51 -5.67
C ALA A 356 -6.30 -8.80 -5.50
N PRO A 357 -5.78 -10.01 -5.79
CA PRO A 357 -6.50 -11.25 -5.51
C PRO A 357 -6.86 -11.40 -4.02
N ARG A 358 -5.97 -10.98 -3.09
CA ARG A 358 -6.26 -11.00 -1.65
C ARG A 358 -7.45 -10.11 -1.30
N LEU A 359 -7.56 -8.94 -1.94
CA LEU A 359 -8.69 -8.03 -1.76
C LEU A 359 -10.01 -8.63 -2.26
N ARG A 360 -9.95 -9.59 -3.17
CA ARG A 360 -11.11 -10.35 -3.68
C ARG A 360 -11.34 -11.68 -2.94
N GLY A 361 -10.66 -11.90 -1.81
CA GLY A 361 -10.75 -13.15 -1.06
C GLY A 361 -10.12 -14.37 -1.74
N GLN A 362 -9.31 -14.15 -2.77
CA GLN A 362 -8.63 -15.20 -3.53
C GLN A 362 -7.23 -15.48 -2.97
N PRO A 363 -6.64 -16.66 -3.22
CA PRO A 363 -5.31 -17.01 -2.70
C PRO A 363 -4.20 -16.04 -3.09
N GLY A 364 -4.17 -15.57 -4.33
CA GLY A 364 -3.10 -14.74 -4.85
C GLY A 364 -1.74 -15.46 -4.88
N THR A 365 -0.68 -14.70 -5.15
CA THR A 365 0.71 -15.18 -5.11
C THR A 365 1.51 -14.29 -4.17
N PRO A 366 1.56 -14.59 -2.86
CA PRO A 366 2.33 -13.80 -1.90
C PRO A 366 3.80 -13.73 -2.31
N ARG A 367 4.45 -12.62 -1.98
CA ARG A 367 5.89 -12.52 -2.19
C ARG A 367 6.65 -13.29 -1.11
N GLU A 368 7.81 -13.81 -1.49
CA GLU A 368 8.67 -14.56 -0.58
C GLU A 368 9.58 -13.65 0.24
N TRP A 369 9.88 -12.46 -0.29
CA TRP A 369 10.78 -11.48 0.31
C TRP A 369 10.35 -10.04 0.00
N ILE A 370 10.81 -9.12 0.82
CA ILE A 370 10.75 -7.66 0.60
C ILE A 370 12.16 -7.08 0.56
N PHE A 371 12.28 -5.88 -0.02
CA PHE A 371 13.54 -5.15 -0.07
C PHE A 371 13.36 -3.75 0.51
N VAL A 372 14.27 -3.35 1.38
CA VAL A 372 14.28 -2.02 2.01
C VAL A 372 15.61 -1.35 1.80
N GLN A 373 15.57 -0.08 1.38
CA GLN A 373 16.78 0.73 1.19
C GLN A 373 16.63 2.12 1.80
N LEU A 374 17.71 2.60 2.42
CA LEU A 374 17.87 3.98 2.84
C LEU A 374 19.32 4.42 2.56
N GLY A 375 19.48 5.32 1.60
CA GLY A 375 20.81 5.76 1.18
C GLY A 375 21.66 4.59 0.67
N ALA A 376 22.84 4.40 1.29
CA ALA A 376 23.78 3.34 0.96
C ALA A 376 23.53 2.03 1.73
N ASN A 377 22.49 1.95 2.57
CA ASN A 377 22.16 0.77 3.34
C ASN A 377 20.93 0.09 2.79
N TRP A 378 20.94 -1.23 2.69
CA TRP A 378 19.79 -2.03 2.27
C TRP A 378 19.79 -3.42 2.88
N TYR A 379 18.63 -4.05 2.82
CA TYR A 379 18.47 -5.45 3.16
C TYR A 379 17.36 -6.10 2.31
N ALA A 380 17.46 -7.42 2.15
CA ALA A 380 16.34 -8.27 1.77
C ALA A 380 15.86 -9.05 3.01
N ARG A 381 14.54 -9.27 3.11
CA ARG A 381 13.92 -9.97 4.24
C ARG A 381 12.87 -10.96 3.76
N GLU A 382 12.91 -12.18 4.28
CA GLU A 382 11.85 -13.17 4.35
C GLU A 382 11.07 -12.98 5.68
N LEU A 383 10.04 -13.78 5.95
CA LEU A 383 9.27 -13.67 7.20
C LEU A 383 10.17 -13.82 8.45
N ASN A 384 11.08 -14.78 8.45
CA ASN A 384 11.89 -15.13 9.62
C ASN A 384 13.37 -14.71 9.48
N TRP A 385 13.80 -14.19 8.34
CA TRP A 385 15.21 -13.91 8.10
C TRP A 385 15.42 -12.58 7.39
N LYS A 386 16.46 -11.85 7.78
CA LYS A 386 16.89 -10.60 7.14
C LYS A 386 18.40 -10.67 6.86
N LEU A 387 18.80 -10.34 5.62
CA LEU A 387 20.21 -10.22 5.23
C LEU A 387 20.45 -8.78 4.75
N ASN A 388 21.42 -8.09 5.39
CA ASN A 388 21.79 -6.74 4.99
C ASN A 388 22.96 -6.72 4.00
N ASN A 389 23.27 -5.53 3.48
CA ASN A 389 24.36 -5.30 2.52
C ASN A 389 25.78 -5.46 3.08
N ARG A 390 25.92 -5.79 4.38
CA ARG A 390 27.18 -6.16 5.02
C ARG A 390 27.33 -7.68 5.18
N GLY A 391 26.38 -8.46 4.66
CA GLY A 391 26.34 -9.90 4.81
C GLY A 391 25.92 -10.39 6.21
N GLU A 392 25.39 -9.50 7.06
CA GLU A 392 24.89 -9.85 8.38
C GLU A 392 23.49 -10.43 8.25
N LEU A 393 23.31 -11.66 8.75
CA LEU A 393 22.03 -12.37 8.79
C LEU A 393 21.41 -12.21 10.17
N PHE A 394 20.10 -11.93 10.21
CA PHE A 394 19.31 -11.80 11.44
C PHE A 394 18.14 -12.78 11.44
N ASP A 395 17.89 -13.39 12.59
CA ASP A 395 16.64 -14.07 12.91
C ASP A 395 15.59 -13.03 13.30
N MET A 396 14.48 -13.05 12.58
CA MET A 396 13.38 -12.07 12.69
C MET A 396 12.13 -12.67 13.34
N THR A 397 12.21 -13.85 13.95
CA THR A 397 11.06 -14.54 14.56
C THR A 397 10.44 -13.75 15.73
N ASP A 398 11.24 -12.92 16.41
CA ASP A 398 10.76 -12.01 17.46
C ASP A 398 10.61 -10.54 17.00
N ALA A 399 10.67 -10.28 15.71
CA ALA A 399 10.38 -8.95 15.19
C ALA A 399 8.89 -8.59 15.44
N PRO A 400 8.57 -7.34 15.72
CA PRO A 400 9.40 -6.13 15.65
C PRO A 400 10.19 -5.78 16.92
N PHE A 401 10.29 -6.67 17.87
CA PHE A 401 10.89 -6.40 19.18
C PHE A 401 12.41 -6.61 19.19
N VAL A 402 12.86 -7.75 18.67
CA VAL A 402 14.27 -8.12 18.63
C VAL A 402 14.65 -8.66 17.25
N GLU A 403 15.77 -8.19 16.73
CA GLU A 403 16.46 -8.74 15.58
C GLU A 403 17.75 -9.44 16.10
N LYS A 404 17.78 -10.75 16.03
CA LYS A 404 18.90 -11.52 16.59
C LYS A 404 19.96 -11.76 15.51
N LEU A 405 21.13 -11.14 15.67
CA LEU A 405 22.26 -11.39 14.78
C LEU A 405 22.71 -12.86 14.87
N ILE A 406 22.86 -13.49 13.72
CA ILE A 406 23.33 -14.87 13.57
C ILE A 406 24.84 -14.85 13.25
N ALA A 407 25.59 -15.69 13.94
CA ALA A 407 27.02 -15.84 13.74
C ALA A 407 27.34 -16.19 12.27
N ALA A 408 28.42 -15.62 11.74
CA ALA A 408 28.78 -15.81 10.33
C ALA A 408 29.14 -17.27 10.01
N ASP A 409 29.69 -17.99 10.98
CA ASP A 409 30.14 -19.38 10.92
C ASP A 409 29.09 -20.39 11.40
N THR A 410 27.83 -19.95 11.58
CA THR A 410 26.73 -20.81 12.03
C THR A 410 26.60 -22.06 11.17
N GLN A 411 26.34 -23.20 11.82
CA GLN A 411 26.03 -24.48 11.16
C GLN A 411 24.54 -24.79 11.16
N ASP A 412 23.70 -23.85 11.62
CA ASP A 412 22.23 -24.02 11.55
C ASP A 412 21.79 -24.07 10.08
N GLY A 413 21.22 -25.21 9.68
CA GLY A 413 20.84 -25.44 8.28
C GLY A 413 19.78 -24.45 7.77
N GLY A 414 18.87 -23.97 8.64
CA GLY A 414 17.86 -22.97 8.31
C GLY A 414 18.50 -21.61 8.01
N ALA A 415 19.42 -21.16 8.86
CA ALA A 415 20.15 -19.91 8.71
C ALA A 415 21.05 -19.93 7.48
N VAL A 416 21.78 -21.01 7.24
CA VAL A 416 22.66 -21.19 6.06
C VAL A 416 21.85 -21.12 4.76
N ALA A 417 20.71 -21.83 4.72
CA ALA A 417 19.83 -21.82 3.56
C ALA A 417 19.20 -20.44 3.33
N ALA A 418 18.76 -19.74 4.38
CA ALA A 418 18.21 -18.39 4.29
C ALA A 418 19.25 -17.38 3.78
N ARG A 419 20.49 -17.43 4.30
CA ARG A 419 21.60 -16.59 3.83
C ARG A 419 21.81 -16.77 2.33
N LYS A 420 21.82 -18.02 1.85
CA LYS A 420 22.01 -18.31 0.41
C LYS A 420 20.87 -17.75 -0.44
N ARG A 421 19.61 -17.92 -0.03
CA ARG A 421 18.45 -17.38 -0.78
C ARG A 421 18.46 -15.85 -0.82
N LEU A 422 18.61 -15.21 0.34
CA LEU A 422 18.60 -13.76 0.44
C LEU A 422 19.80 -13.12 -0.27
N GLN A 423 20.98 -13.75 -0.24
CA GLN A 423 22.13 -13.30 -1.01
C GLN A 423 21.84 -13.37 -2.51
N ALA A 424 21.30 -14.48 -3.01
CA ALA A 424 20.90 -14.61 -4.41
C ALA A 424 19.87 -13.54 -4.82
N THR A 425 18.93 -13.20 -3.93
CA THR A 425 17.96 -12.10 -4.14
C THR A 425 18.68 -10.74 -4.26
N LEU A 426 19.61 -10.44 -3.35
CA LEU A 426 20.38 -9.19 -3.39
C LEU A 426 21.29 -9.11 -4.63
N ASP A 427 21.90 -10.22 -5.04
CA ASP A 427 22.73 -10.30 -6.24
C ASP A 427 21.89 -10.05 -7.51
N GLN A 428 20.68 -10.63 -7.59
CA GLN A 428 19.75 -10.41 -8.70
C GLN A 428 19.25 -8.97 -8.76
N LEU A 429 18.93 -8.36 -7.62
CA LEU A 429 18.50 -6.96 -7.55
C LEU A 429 19.64 -6.00 -7.92
N ASN A 430 20.87 -6.33 -7.54
CA ASN A 430 22.08 -5.54 -7.73
C ASN A 430 21.95 -4.07 -7.31
N PRO A 431 21.57 -3.76 -6.05
CA PRO A 431 21.38 -2.37 -5.65
C PRO A 431 22.65 -1.52 -5.73
N ALA A 432 23.81 -2.12 -5.55
CA ALA A 432 25.10 -1.45 -5.65
C ALA A 432 25.41 -0.97 -7.08
N GLY A 433 24.90 -1.64 -8.12
CA GLY A 433 25.01 -1.24 -9.52
C GLY A 433 24.02 -0.16 -9.95
N GLY A 434 23.10 0.25 -9.06
CA GLY A 434 22.10 1.27 -9.31
C GLY A 434 22.51 2.67 -8.84
N LYS A 435 21.52 3.57 -8.74
CA LYS A 435 21.71 4.90 -8.16
C LYS A 435 22.02 4.76 -6.66
N THR A 436 23.06 5.42 -6.19
CA THR A 436 23.48 5.41 -4.78
C THR A 436 23.74 6.83 -4.28
N VAL A 437 23.73 7.01 -2.98
CA VAL A 437 24.17 8.25 -2.33
C VAL A 437 25.33 7.94 -1.38
N PRO A 438 26.29 8.85 -1.25
CA PRO A 438 27.38 8.68 -0.29
C PRO A 438 26.85 8.46 1.13
N PRO A 439 27.49 7.61 1.95
CA PRO A 439 27.08 7.35 3.34
C PRO A 439 26.88 8.62 4.18
N ASP A 440 27.64 9.67 3.91
CA ASP A 440 27.63 10.95 4.64
C ASP A 440 26.43 11.84 4.29
N ALA A 441 25.70 11.56 3.22
CA ALA A 441 24.53 12.33 2.82
C ALA A 441 23.29 12.02 3.70
N VAL A 442 23.33 10.92 4.43
CA VAL A 442 22.28 10.53 5.37
C VAL A 442 22.66 11.03 6.77
N GLY A 443 22.22 12.23 7.15
CA GLY A 443 22.31 12.66 8.55
C GLY A 443 23.13 13.93 8.88
N THR A 444 23.52 14.75 7.91
CA THR A 444 24.38 15.94 8.15
C THR A 444 23.70 17.09 8.91
N LYS A 445 22.44 17.03 9.29
CA LYS A 445 21.80 18.08 10.11
C LYS A 445 22.05 17.98 11.62
N ALA A 446 22.52 16.84 12.13
CA ALA A 446 22.75 16.65 13.57
C ALA A 446 24.08 17.24 14.08
N LYS A 447 25.10 17.41 13.22
CA LYS A 447 26.43 17.89 13.65
C LYS A 447 26.59 19.41 13.64
N LYS A 448 25.74 20.18 12.95
CA LYS A 448 25.86 21.66 12.90
C LYS A 448 25.32 22.40 14.14
N LYS A 449 24.47 21.76 14.96
CA LYS A 449 23.95 22.37 16.19
C LYS A 449 24.86 22.25 17.45
N ARG A 450 25.97 21.49 17.37
CA ARG A 450 26.90 21.30 18.49
C ARG A 450 28.12 22.21 18.45
N LYS A 451 28.28 23.12 17.48
CA LYS A 451 29.41 24.05 17.38
C LYS A 451 29.02 25.52 17.58
N SER A 452 27.80 25.82 18.03
CA SER A 452 27.35 27.17 18.35
C SER A 452 26.59 27.23 19.70
N GLN A 453 27.18 26.62 20.72
CA GLN A 453 26.93 26.92 22.14
C GLN A 453 28.25 26.91 22.89
#